data_27738bd44a504d4b036e8a5d38b7700a
#
_entry.id   27738bd44a504d4b036e8a5d38b7700a
#
_cell.length_a   1.000
_cell.length_b   1.000
_cell.length_c   1.000
_cell.angle_alpha   90.00
_cell.angle_beta   90.00
_cell.angle_gamma   90.00
#
_symmetry.space_group_name_H-M   'P 1'
#
loop_
_entity.id
_entity.type
_entity.pdbx_description
1 polymer ?
#
loop_
_entity_poly.entity_id
_entity_poly.type
_entity_poly.pdbx_seq_one_letter_code
_entity_poly.pdbx_strand_id
1 'polypeptide(L)'
;AREEQLTKLFAKLVVLADGGRSSICESLGIDQTKTDYGQHAVITNVAFERPHSGVAFERFTESGPLAVLPLSDFQKSNRGSLVWTVLESYREELLSCDEETFMSMLTQYFGERLGRIMQVGKRVAYPLSLTLAREQVRPGLVLLGNVAHTLHPVAGQGLNLALRDSAALVRQLVIAKEQ
;
A
#
# COMPACT_ATOMS: atom_id res chain seq x y z
N ALA A 1 -19.31 -20.33 21.33
CA ALA A 1 -19.61 -19.89 19.95
C ALA A 1 -20.57 -18.72 20.06
N ARG A 2 -20.20 -17.52 19.56
CA ARG A 2 -21.15 -16.41 19.37
C ARG A 2 -21.96 -16.76 18.13
N GLU A 3 -23.28 -16.89 18.27
CA GLU A 3 -24.18 -16.92 17.12
C GLU A 3 -24.02 -15.59 16.37
N GLU A 4 -23.51 -15.64 15.14
CA GLU A 4 -23.53 -14.48 14.24
C GLU A 4 -24.97 -14.16 13.88
N GLN A 5 -25.51 -13.10 14.47
CA GLN A 5 -26.84 -12.62 14.18
C GLN A 5 -26.82 -11.94 12.82
N LEU A 6 -27.32 -12.60 11.78
CA LEU A 6 -27.44 -12.05 10.45
C LEU A 6 -28.47 -10.90 10.44
N THR A 7 -28.01 -9.71 10.13
CA THR A 7 -28.85 -8.52 9.99
C THR A 7 -29.04 -8.19 8.50
N LYS A 8 -30.28 -8.12 8.04
CA LYS A 8 -30.60 -7.72 6.67
C LYS A 8 -30.71 -6.20 6.57
N LEU A 9 -29.90 -5.59 5.70
CA LEU A 9 -29.93 -4.16 5.41
C LEU A 9 -30.43 -3.92 3.99
N PHE A 10 -31.19 -2.81 3.80
CA PHE A 10 -31.64 -2.36 2.49
C PHE A 10 -31.02 -0.99 2.18
N ALA A 11 -30.44 -0.84 1.00
CA ALA A 11 -29.84 0.40 0.54
C ALA A 11 -30.12 0.63 -0.95
N LYS A 12 -30.15 1.89 -1.38
CA LYS A 12 -30.25 2.25 -2.81
C LYS A 12 -28.93 2.09 -3.53
N LEU A 13 -27.82 2.25 -2.80
CA LEU A 13 -26.47 2.10 -3.29
C LEU A 13 -25.61 1.42 -2.22
N VAL A 14 -24.85 0.42 -2.63
CA VAL A 14 -23.79 -0.21 -1.85
C VAL A 14 -22.45 0.26 -2.39
N VAL A 15 -21.60 0.79 -1.52
CA VAL A 15 -20.22 1.13 -1.84
C VAL A 15 -19.32 0.05 -1.22
N LEU A 16 -18.72 -0.79 -2.07
CA LEU A 16 -17.78 -1.81 -1.63
C LEU A 16 -16.37 -1.19 -1.56
N ALA A 17 -15.87 -0.99 -0.34
CA ALA A 17 -14.59 -0.34 -0.06
C ALA A 17 -13.80 -1.09 1.03
N ASP A 18 -13.80 -2.43 0.97
CA ASP A 18 -13.27 -3.35 1.98
C ASP A 18 -11.77 -3.66 1.82
N GLY A 19 -11.09 -2.98 0.89
CA GLY A 19 -9.67 -3.13 0.64
C GLY A 19 -9.29 -4.32 -0.24
N GLY A 20 -10.28 -5.05 -0.79
CA GLY A 20 -10.03 -6.11 -1.78
C GLY A 20 -9.47 -7.42 -1.22
N ARG A 21 -9.61 -7.65 0.09
CA ARG A 21 -9.22 -8.91 0.74
C ARG A 21 -10.40 -9.82 1.04
N SER A 22 -11.61 -9.36 0.86
CA SER A 22 -12.81 -10.16 1.09
C SER A 22 -13.22 -10.93 -0.17
N SER A 23 -14.03 -11.96 0.02
CA SER A 23 -14.65 -12.74 -1.04
C SER A 23 -15.92 -12.11 -1.62
N ILE A 24 -16.22 -10.84 -1.29
CA ILE A 24 -17.47 -10.21 -1.70
C ILE A 24 -17.55 -10.07 -3.23
N CYS A 25 -16.44 -9.68 -3.90
CA CYS A 25 -16.42 -9.63 -5.37
C CYS A 25 -16.75 -10.98 -5.99
N GLU A 26 -16.15 -12.04 -5.48
CA GLU A 26 -16.40 -13.42 -5.92
C GLU A 26 -17.87 -13.81 -5.71
N SER A 27 -18.45 -13.52 -4.52
CA SER A 27 -19.87 -13.78 -4.21
C SER A 27 -20.81 -13.02 -5.11
N LEU A 28 -20.39 -11.84 -5.60
CA LEU A 28 -21.16 -10.99 -6.53
C LEU A 28 -20.92 -11.34 -8.01
N GLY A 29 -20.06 -12.34 -8.30
CA GLY A 29 -19.69 -12.71 -9.67
C GLY A 29 -18.87 -11.63 -10.38
N ILE A 30 -18.12 -10.81 -9.64
CA ILE A 30 -17.25 -9.77 -10.20
C ILE A 30 -15.85 -10.35 -10.40
N ASP A 31 -15.48 -10.56 -11.64
CA ASP A 31 -14.15 -11.03 -12.01
C ASP A 31 -13.08 -9.98 -11.71
N GLN A 32 -11.94 -10.45 -11.19
CA GLN A 32 -10.75 -9.64 -11.00
C GLN A 32 -9.59 -10.24 -11.80
N THR A 33 -8.91 -9.39 -12.59
CA THR A 33 -7.65 -9.76 -13.22
C THR A 33 -6.51 -9.48 -12.26
N LYS A 34 -5.68 -10.47 -12.00
CA LYS A 34 -4.48 -10.33 -11.16
C LYS A 34 -3.23 -10.61 -11.99
N THR A 35 -2.29 -9.66 -11.98
CA THR A 35 -0.97 -9.80 -12.61
C THR A 35 0.09 -9.67 -11.53
N ASP A 36 0.90 -10.71 -11.35
CA ASP A 36 2.03 -10.68 -10.42
C ASP A 36 3.19 -9.91 -11.05
N TYR A 37 3.84 -9.05 -10.26
CA TYR A 37 5.04 -8.33 -10.71
C TYR A 37 6.33 -9.13 -10.49
N GLY A 38 6.29 -10.27 -9.81
CA GLY A 38 7.48 -11.02 -9.40
C GLY A 38 8.34 -10.24 -8.38
N GLN A 39 7.73 -9.31 -7.69
CA GLN A 39 8.38 -8.40 -6.75
C GLN A 39 7.68 -8.41 -5.39
N HIS A 40 8.46 -8.06 -4.36
CA HIS A 40 7.96 -7.86 -2.99
C HIS A 40 8.32 -6.47 -2.48
N ALA A 41 7.43 -5.88 -1.67
CA ALA A 41 7.76 -4.73 -0.84
C ALA A 41 8.22 -5.22 0.54
N VAL A 42 9.50 -5.06 0.84
CA VAL A 42 10.04 -5.23 2.20
C VAL A 42 9.80 -3.94 2.96
N ILE A 43 9.05 -4.04 4.07
CA ILE A 43 8.65 -2.90 4.89
C ILE A 43 9.27 -3.05 6.28
N THR A 44 9.88 -1.97 6.76
CA THR A 44 10.37 -1.84 8.14
C THR A 44 10.44 -0.38 8.54
N ASN A 45 10.53 -0.11 9.84
CA ASN A 45 10.89 1.22 10.33
C ASN A 45 12.39 1.30 10.53
N VAL A 46 12.97 2.44 10.16
CA VAL A 46 14.40 2.72 10.27
C VAL A 46 14.62 4.01 11.05
N ALA A 47 15.69 4.07 11.84
CA ALA A 47 16.15 5.29 12.49
C ALA A 47 17.49 5.73 11.86
N PHE A 48 17.64 7.03 11.62
CA PHE A 48 18.81 7.63 11.00
C PHE A 48 19.52 8.56 11.97
N GLU A 49 20.78 8.87 11.68
CA GLU A 49 21.59 9.82 12.44
C GLU A 49 21.06 11.25 12.31
N ARG A 50 20.56 11.62 11.13
CA ARG A 50 20.05 12.97 10.83
C ARG A 50 18.53 13.00 10.66
N PRO A 51 17.86 14.10 11.02
CA PRO A 51 16.44 14.25 10.84
C PRO A 51 16.07 14.35 9.35
N HIS A 52 14.95 13.76 8.98
CA HIS A 52 14.40 13.85 7.62
C HIS A 52 13.67 15.17 7.36
N SER A 53 13.40 15.99 8.38
CA SER A 53 12.73 17.30 8.28
C SER A 53 11.40 17.26 7.51
N GLY A 54 10.64 16.17 7.63
CA GLY A 54 9.37 15.96 6.92
C GLY A 54 9.51 15.61 5.44
N VAL A 55 10.73 15.40 4.93
CA VAL A 55 10.98 15.06 3.53
C VAL A 55 10.90 13.55 3.34
N ALA A 56 10.12 13.11 2.35
CA ALA A 56 10.13 11.75 1.85
C ALA A 56 11.25 11.60 0.79
N PHE A 57 11.90 10.45 0.80
CA PHE A 57 12.97 10.12 -0.15
C PHE A 57 12.56 8.89 -0.94
N GLU A 58 12.73 8.93 -2.25
CA GLU A 58 12.54 7.78 -3.12
C GLU A 58 13.73 7.68 -4.09
N ARG A 59 14.22 6.46 -4.26
CA ARG A 59 15.26 6.11 -5.23
C ARG A 59 14.79 4.94 -6.06
N PHE A 60 15.04 4.99 -7.34
CA PHE A 60 14.84 3.85 -8.23
C PHE A 60 16.12 3.02 -8.27
N THR A 61 15.98 1.74 -7.96
CA THR A 61 17.04 0.73 -8.04
C THR A 61 16.75 -0.21 -9.20
N GLU A 62 17.69 -1.08 -9.54
CA GLU A 62 17.49 -2.10 -10.59
C GLU A 62 16.31 -3.04 -10.30
N SER A 63 16.02 -3.31 -9.02
CA SER A 63 14.90 -4.16 -8.59
C SER A 63 13.58 -3.41 -8.39
N GLY A 64 13.58 -2.08 -8.41
CA GLY A 64 12.40 -1.24 -8.20
C GLY A 64 12.64 -0.08 -7.23
N PRO A 65 11.58 0.63 -6.82
CA PRO A 65 11.70 1.78 -5.93
C PRO A 65 12.06 1.37 -4.49
N LEU A 66 12.89 2.22 -3.88
CA LEU A 66 13.20 2.21 -2.47
C LEU A 66 12.79 3.57 -1.90
N ALA A 67 11.81 3.59 -1.01
CA ALA A 67 11.28 4.81 -0.41
C ALA A 67 11.50 4.82 1.11
N VAL A 68 11.88 5.98 1.63
CA VAL A 68 11.88 6.28 3.06
C VAL A 68 10.88 7.39 3.30
N LEU A 69 9.80 7.06 4.00
CA LEU A 69 8.70 7.96 4.31
C LEU A 69 8.85 8.47 5.73
N PRO A 70 8.75 9.79 5.98
CA PRO A 70 8.91 10.36 7.31
C PRO A 70 7.82 9.85 8.25
N LEU A 71 8.20 9.35 9.42
CA LEU A 71 7.27 9.09 10.50
C LEU A 71 7.17 10.34 11.37
N SER A 72 5.91 10.78 11.60
CA SER A 72 5.66 11.88 12.53
C SER A 72 5.83 11.38 13.96
N ASP A 73 6.87 11.86 14.64
CA ASP A 73 7.01 11.73 16.07
C ASP A 73 6.95 13.12 16.68
N PHE A 74 6.34 13.25 17.84
CA PHE A 74 6.23 14.54 18.57
C PHE A 74 7.59 15.10 19.01
N GLN A 75 8.69 14.36 18.80
CA GLN A 75 10.05 14.77 19.16
C GLN A 75 10.97 14.53 17.96
N LYS A 76 11.29 15.58 17.18
CA LYS A 76 12.33 15.64 16.13
C LYS A 76 12.74 14.26 15.59
N SER A 77 11.83 13.59 14.93
CA SER A 77 12.01 12.19 14.57
C SER A 77 13.04 12.04 13.45
N ASN A 78 14.02 11.21 13.72
CA ASN A 78 14.93 10.67 12.72
C ASN A 78 14.42 9.34 12.15
N ARG A 79 13.15 8.99 12.37
CA ARG A 79 12.57 7.69 12.00
C ARG A 79 11.78 7.79 10.72
N GLY A 80 11.99 6.82 9.85
CA GLY A 80 11.23 6.68 8.61
C GLY A 80 10.65 5.28 8.47
N SER A 81 9.57 5.17 7.72
CA SER A 81 9.08 3.90 7.21
C SER A 81 9.79 3.61 5.90
N LEU A 82 10.56 2.54 5.86
CA LEU A 82 11.19 2.03 4.64
C LEU A 82 10.19 1.16 3.88
N VAL A 83 10.07 1.40 2.58
CA VAL A 83 9.42 0.53 1.61
C VAL A 83 10.44 0.22 0.51
N TRP A 84 10.96 -1.00 0.51
CA TRP A 84 11.98 -1.43 -0.44
C TRP A 84 11.43 -2.51 -1.36
N THR A 85 11.25 -2.16 -2.61
CA THR A 85 10.82 -3.11 -3.63
C THR A 85 12.00 -3.93 -4.11
N VAL A 86 11.84 -5.25 -4.07
CA VAL A 86 12.87 -6.21 -4.47
C VAL A 86 12.26 -7.35 -5.28
N LEU A 87 13.09 -8.03 -6.07
CA LEU A 87 12.70 -9.25 -6.75
C LEU A 87 12.43 -10.37 -5.72
N GLU A 88 11.57 -11.31 -6.08
CA GLU A 88 11.25 -12.50 -5.27
C GLU A 88 12.50 -13.21 -4.76
N SER A 89 13.51 -13.36 -5.64
CA SER A 89 14.78 -14.04 -5.31
C SER A 89 15.60 -13.33 -4.21
N TYR A 90 15.40 -12.03 -4.00
CA TYR A 90 16.15 -11.24 -3.02
C TYR A 90 15.41 -11.08 -1.68
N ARG A 91 14.13 -11.39 -1.66
CA ARG A 91 13.26 -11.25 -0.49
C ARG A 91 13.78 -12.01 0.72
N GLU A 92 14.11 -13.29 0.54
CA GLU A 92 14.50 -14.17 1.64
C GLU A 92 15.80 -13.69 2.32
N GLU A 93 16.77 -13.25 1.53
CA GLU A 93 18.01 -12.68 2.03
C GLU A 93 17.76 -11.47 2.92
N LEU A 94 16.93 -10.53 2.47
CA LEU A 94 16.60 -9.33 3.25
C LEU A 94 15.80 -9.62 4.53
N LEU A 95 15.01 -10.69 4.55
CA LEU A 95 14.22 -11.05 5.74
C LEU A 95 15.06 -11.81 6.77
N SER A 96 16.02 -12.64 6.34
CA SER A 96 16.77 -13.57 7.18
C SER A 96 18.15 -13.06 7.64
N CYS A 97 18.76 -12.11 6.91
CA CYS A 97 20.06 -11.54 7.31
C CYS A 97 19.96 -10.84 8.68
N ASP A 98 21.09 -10.71 9.36
CA ASP A 98 21.16 -9.94 10.60
C ASP A 98 20.96 -8.43 10.37
N GLU A 99 20.85 -7.67 11.45
CA GLU A 99 20.56 -6.24 11.38
C GLU A 99 21.72 -5.45 10.75
N GLU A 100 22.97 -5.83 11.05
CA GLU A 100 24.17 -5.16 10.55
C GLU A 100 24.30 -5.34 9.02
N THR A 101 24.11 -6.56 8.55
CA THR A 101 24.08 -6.89 7.12
C THR A 101 22.98 -6.11 6.40
N PHE A 102 21.76 -6.09 6.97
CA PHE A 102 20.65 -5.33 6.37
C PHE A 102 20.98 -3.83 6.30
N MET A 103 21.52 -3.23 7.36
CA MET A 103 21.91 -1.82 7.37
C MET A 103 22.98 -1.51 6.34
N SER A 104 23.94 -2.41 6.16
CA SER A 104 24.99 -2.29 5.13
C SER A 104 24.39 -2.30 3.72
N MET A 105 23.53 -3.28 3.43
CA MET A 105 22.81 -3.37 2.15
C MET A 105 21.96 -2.13 1.91
N LEU A 106 21.19 -1.70 2.91
CA LEU A 106 20.35 -0.52 2.79
C LEU A 106 21.16 0.75 2.54
N THR A 107 22.32 0.90 3.20
CA THR A 107 23.23 2.03 2.98
C THR A 107 23.76 2.06 1.54
N GLN A 108 24.09 0.91 0.97
CA GLN A 108 24.54 0.81 -0.42
C GLN A 108 23.48 1.33 -1.41
N TYR A 109 22.21 0.99 -1.19
CA TYR A 109 21.13 1.36 -2.10
C TYR A 109 20.53 2.75 -1.80
N PHE A 110 20.37 3.10 -0.52
CA PHE A 110 19.79 4.38 -0.11
C PHE A 110 20.83 5.52 -0.08
N GLY A 111 22.07 5.20 0.31
CA GLY A 111 23.14 6.18 0.55
C GLY A 111 23.06 6.83 1.92
N GLU A 112 23.94 7.81 2.16
CA GLU A 112 24.16 8.45 3.47
C GLU A 112 23.49 9.83 3.61
N ARG A 113 22.48 10.14 2.82
CA ARG A 113 21.83 11.47 2.84
C ARG A 113 21.26 11.84 4.22
N LEU A 114 20.75 10.85 4.95
CA LEU A 114 20.27 10.99 6.33
C LEU A 114 21.32 10.57 7.39
N GLY A 115 22.58 10.49 7.00
CA GLY A 115 23.66 9.95 7.85
C GLY A 115 23.54 8.44 7.99
N ARG A 116 24.19 7.88 9.03
CA ARG A 116 24.19 6.44 9.29
C ARG A 116 22.80 5.94 9.66
N ILE A 117 22.52 4.70 9.31
CA ILE A 117 21.34 3.98 9.80
C ILE A 117 21.67 3.50 11.22
N MET A 118 20.84 3.90 12.18
CA MET A 118 21.10 3.67 13.61
C MET A 118 20.33 2.48 14.17
N GLN A 119 19.19 2.16 13.55
CA GLN A 119 18.33 1.06 14.00
C GLN A 119 17.40 0.62 12.87
N VAL A 120 17.10 -0.68 12.83
CA VAL A 120 16.12 -1.28 11.93
C VAL A 120 15.09 -2.04 12.76
N GLY A 121 13.82 -1.88 12.43
CA GLY A 121 12.73 -2.62 13.06
C GLY A 121 12.50 -4.00 12.45
N LYS A 122 11.43 -4.66 12.89
CA LYS A 122 11.01 -5.92 12.29
C LYS A 122 10.71 -5.75 10.80
N ARG A 123 11.29 -6.60 9.97
CA ARG A 123 11.09 -6.63 8.52
C ARG A 123 9.91 -7.54 8.16
N VAL A 124 9.06 -7.08 7.25
CA VAL A 124 7.93 -7.85 6.72
C VAL A 124 7.89 -7.65 5.22
N ALA A 125 7.62 -8.70 4.46
CA ALA A 125 7.50 -8.62 3.01
C ALA A 125 6.07 -8.88 2.55
N TYR A 126 5.63 -8.11 1.55
CA TYR A 126 4.33 -8.25 0.89
C TYR A 126 4.52 -8.45 -0.61
N PRO A 127 3.90 -9.47 -1.22
CA PRO A 127 3.94 -9.65 -2.65
C PRO A 127 3.24 -8.48 -3.36
N LEU A 128 3.81 -8.04 -4.47
CA LEU A 128 3.27 -6.95 -5.28
C LEU A 128 2.55 -7.51 -6.50
N SER A 129 1.31 -7.10 -6.69
CA SER A 129 0.52 -7.48 -7.85
C SER A 129 -0.39 -6.34 -8.28
N LEU A 130 -0.66 -6.25 -9.58
CA LEU A 130 -1.76 -5.48 -10.12
C LEU A 130 -3.04 -6.29 -9.96
N THR A 131 -4.07 -5.74 -9.36
CA THR A 131 -5.41 -6.32 -9.36
C THR A 131 -6.38 -5.30 -9.93
N LEU A 132 -7.20 -5.71 -10.89
CA LEU A 132 -8.20 -4.87 -11.52
C LEU A 132 -9.53 -5.61 -11.55
N ALA A 133 -10.59 -5.03 -10.99
CA ALA A 133 -11.95 -5.51 -11.16
C ALA A 133 -12.41 -5.21 -12.59
N ARG A 134 -12.95 -6.22 -13.27
CA ARG A 134 -13.48 -6.05 -14.63
C ARG A 134 -14.72 -5.18 -14.67
N GLU A 135 -15.46 -5.19 -13.58
CA GLU A 135 -16.66 -4.38 -13.39
C GLU A 135 -16.51 -3.59 -12.08
N GLN A 136 -16.52 -2.27 -12.17
CA GLN A 136 -16.41 -1.39 -11.00
C GLN A 136 -17.71 -0.73 -10.61
N VAL A 137 -18.68 -0.69 -11.52
CA VAL A 137 -20.00 -0.08 -11.33
C VAL A 137 -21.06 -0.95 -11.93
N ARG A 138 -22.14 -1.24 -11.18
CA ARG A 138 -23.39 -1.81 -11.67
C ARG A 138 -24.58 -1.15 -10.96
N PRO A 139 -25.84 -1.32 -11.44
CA PRO A 139 -26.99 -0.76 -10.75
C PRO A 139 -27.02 -1.12 -9.27
N GLY A 140 -27.00 -0.09 -8.41
CA GLY A 140 -27.02 -0.24 -6.96
C GLY A 140 -25.68 -0.63 -6.30
N LEU A 141 -24.57 -0.76 -7.05
CA LEU A 141 -23.26 -1.14 -6.50
C LEU A 141 -22.13 -0.34 -7.15
N VAL A 142 -21.17 0.11 -6.36
CA VAL A 142 -19.89 0.68 -6.82
C VAL A 142 -18.73 0.13 -5.99
N LEU A 143 -17.62 -0.24 -6.66
CA LEU A 143 -16.36 -0.63 -6.05
C LEU A 143 -15.47 0.60 -5.90
N LEU A 144 -14.77 0.73 -4.74
CA LEU A 144 -13.96 1.89 -4.45
C LEU A 144 -12.63 1.50 -3.77
N GLY A 145 -11.53 2.10 -4.23
CA GLY A 145 -10.20 1.84 -3.68
C GLY A 145 -9.63 0.46 -4.10
N ASN A 146 -8.92 -0.21 -3.19
CA ASN A 146 -8.16 -1.42 -3.53
C ASN A 146 -9.02 -2.59 -4.04
N VAL A 147 -10.30 -2.63 -3.72
CA VAL A 147 -11.20 -3.65 -4.26
C VAL A 147 -11.47 -3.43 -5.75
N ALA A 148 -11.49 -2.18 -6.21
CA ALA A 148 -11.62 -1.83 -7.61
C ALA A 148 -10.30 -2.01 -8.36
N HIS A 149 -9.19 -1.56 -7.76
CA HIS A 149 -7.86 -1.61 -8.33
C HIS A 149 -6.78 -1.57 -7.24
N THR A 150 -5.87 -2.53 -7.26
CA THR A 150 -4.65 -2.51 -6.45
C THR A 150 -3.47 -2.28 -7.40
N LEU A 151 -2.69 -1.23 -7.14
CA LEU A 151 -1.56 -0.83 -7.97
C LEU A 151 -0.23 -1.10 -7.29
N HIS A 152 0.85 -1.05 -8.07
CA HIS A 152 2.20 -1.01 -7.53
C HIS A 152 2.37 0.21 -6.61
N PRO A 153 3.09 0.11 -5.46
CA PRO A 153 3.22 1.18 -4.48
C PRO A 153 4.08 2.37 -4.93
N VAL A 154 4.56 2.39 -6.17
CA VAL A 154 5.34 3.50 -6.73
C VAL A 154 4.63 4.84 -6.54
N ALA A 155 5.33 5.80 -5.94
CA ALA A 155 4.86 7.18 -5.74
C ALA A 155 3.48 7.31 -5.06
N GLY A 156 3.02 6.31 -4.29
CA GLY A 156 1.75 6.35 -3.55
C GLY A 156 0.49 6.50 -4.41
N GLN A 157 0.53 6.09 -5.68
CA GLN A 157 -0.57 6.32 -6.63
C GLN A 157 -1.88 5.64 -6.22
N GLY A 158 -1.84 4.50 -5.52
CA GLY A 158 -3.05 3.78 -5.08
C GLY A 158 -3.99 4.65 -4.23
N LEU A 159 -3.45 5.34 -3.22
CA LEU A 159 -4.23 6.27 -2.39
C LEU A 159 -4.77 7.46 -3.19
N ASN A 160 -3.93 8.05 -4.04
CA ASN A 160 -4.31 9.20 -4.86
C ASN A 160 -5.47 8.85 -5.81
N LEU A 161 -5.44 7.66 -6.40
CA LEU A 161 -6.51 7.18 -7.27
C LEU A 161 -7.80 6.95 -6.47
N ALA A 162 -7.72 6.27 -5.33
CA ALA A 162 -8.88 6.04 -4.46
C ALA A 162 -9.55 7.35 -3.99
N LEU A 163 -8.76 8.40 -3.68
CA LEU A 163 -9.29 9.72 -3.32
C LEU A 163 -9.98 10.41 -4.51
N ARG A 164 -9.42 10.30 -5.73
CA ARG A 164 -10.04 10.84 -6.95
C ARG A 164 -11.35 10.13 -7.27
N ASP A 165 -11.40 8.80 -7.13
CA ASP A 165 -12.60 8.01 -7.34
C ASP A 165 -13.68 8.37 -6.31
N SER A 166 -13.29 8.54 -5.03
CA SER A 166 -14.21 9.01 -3.99
C SER A 166 -14.80 10.37 -4.32
N ALA A 167 -13.99 11.32 -4.77
CA ALA A 167 -14.46 12.64 -5.17
C ALA A 167 -15.36 12.59 -6.42
N ALA A 168 -15.05 11.71 -7.38
CA ALA A 168 -15.88 11.50 -8.56
C ALA A 168 -17.24 10.90 -8.18
N LEU A 169 -17.26 9.88 -7.32
CA LEU A 169 -18.51 9.28 -6.82
C LEU A 169 -19.39 10.32 -6.13
N VAL A 170 -18.83 11.09 -5.18
CA VAL A 170 -19.58 12.15 -4.48
C VAL A 170 -20.19 13.14 -5.45
N ARG A 171 -19.41 13.59 -6.45
CA ARG A 171 -19.90 14.51 -7.49
C ARG A 171 -21.10 13.94 -8.26
N GLN A 172 -21.03 12.66 -8.67
CA GLN A 172 -22.13 12.01 -9.37
C GLN A 172 -23.37 11.87 -8.50
N LEU A 173 -23.23 11.54 -7.22
CA LEU A 173 -24.33 11.42 -6.28
C LEU A 173 -25.02 12.76 -6.00
N VAL A 174 -24.25 13.86 -5.93
CA VAL A 174 -24.81 15.22 -5.79
C VAL A 174 -25.64 15.57 -7.02
N ILE A 175 -25.10 15.40 -8.22
CA ILE A 175 -25.82 15.66 -9.49
C ILE A 175 -27.11 14.84 -9.57
N ALA A 176 -27.06 13.54 -9.23
CA ALA A 176 -28.21 12.66 -9.27
C ALA A 176 -29.29 13.00 -8.22
N LYS A 177 -28.94 13.72 -7.16
CA LYS A 177 -29.91 14.19 -6.14
C LYS A 177 -30.65 15.46 -6.58
N GLU A 178 -30.07 16.25 -7.48
CA GLU A 178 -30.60 17.51 -7.98
C GLU A 178 -31.57 17.30 -9.19
N GLN A 179 -31.59 16.08 -9.75
CA GLN A 179 -32.49 15.63 -10.81
C GLN A 179 -33.74 14.90 -10.24
#